data_da2af6228c90eee67fbc308a62e808a4
#
_entry.id   da2af6228c90eee67fbc308a62e808a4
#
_cell.length_a   1.000
_cell.length_b   1.000
_cell.length_c   1.000
_cell.angle_alpha   90.00
_cell.angle_beta   90.00
_cell.angle_gamma   90.00
#
_symmetry.space_group_name_H-M   'P 1'
#
loop_
_entity.id
_entity.type
_entity.pdbx_description
1 polymer ?
#
loop_
_entity_poly.entity_id
_entity_poly.type
_entity_poly.pdbx_seq_one_letter_code
_entity_poly.pdbx_strand_id
1 'polypeptide(L)'
;MASPSQTVEAVWRIESARLIAGLARTTGDVGLAEDLAQDALVAALEQWPSSGVPGNPGAWLTTVARRRYIDGVRRQVGFEQRVAGIGRELAEAESPMDEIEFDAHVEDDVLRLIFTACHPALSRDARVALTLKLVGGLSTEQIARAFLVSTPTMAARVTRAKKALADARVPFEVPVGAELAARLASVLEVVYLIFNEGYAASSGESWIRAELCEEAMRLGRMLAALAPGEPEVHGLVALMETQASRIPARTGRDGELITLLDQDRGRWNRLLITHGLAALARAVELSGSEFSGPYVIQAALAACHARAPVAADTDWIRISTLYGVLGQLTPSPVVELNRAVAVSMADGPAAGLAIVAGLADEPALRGYHLLSSVRGDLLERLGRRDEARAEFERAAAMTGNARERAHLLGRAAACS
;
A
#
# COMPACT_ATOMS: atom_id res chain seq x y z
N MET A 1 5.45 8.09 -29.85
CA MET A 1 5.63 6.61 -29.71
C MET A 1 6.42 6.37 -28.43
N ALA A 2 5.98 5.43 -27.59
CA ALA A 2 6.73 5.04 -26.40
C ALA A 2 8.11 4.50 -26.79
N SER A 3 9.14 4.77 -25.98
CA SER A 3 10.47 4.18 -26.22
C SER A 3 10.41 2.65 -26.00
N PRO A 4 11.27 1.86 -26.68
CA PRO A 4 11.32 0.41 -26.44
C PRO A 4 11.44 0.04 -24.96
N SER A 5 12.24 0.78 -24.19
CA SER A 5 12.39 0.62 -22.76
C SER A 5 11.09 0.85 -21.98
N GLN A 6 10.31 1.87 -22.32
CA GLN A 6 9.00 2.13 -21.71
C GLN A 6 8.00 1.00 -21.99
N THR A 7 8.08 0.40 -23.19
CA THR A 7 7.23 -0.73 -23.54
C THR A 7 7.59 -1.97 -22.71
N VAL A 8 8.88 -2.26 -22.54
CA VAL A 8 9.35 -3.37 -21.68
C VAL A 8 8.89 -3.15 -20.23
N GLU A 9 9.02 -1.92 -19.71
CA GLU A 9 8.58 -1.59 -18.35
C GLU A 9 7.07 -1.77 -18.17
N ALA A 10 6.27 -1.36 -19.15
CA ALA A 10 4.81 -1.54 -19.12
C ALA A 10 4.42 -3.03 -19.09
N VAL A 11 5.05 -3.86 -19.93
CA VAL A 11 4.85 -5.32 -19.93
C VAL A 11 5.28 -5.93 -18.59
N TRP A 12 6.44 -5.52 -18.08
CA TRP A 12 6.95 -6.01 -16.80
C TRP A 12 5.97 -5.76 -15.66
N ARG A 13 5.39 -4.57 -15.58
CA ARG A 13 4.39 -4.24 -14.54
C ARG A 13 3.15 -5.14 -14.59
N ILE A 14 2.79 -5.64 -15.75
CA ILE A 14 1.64 -6.54 -15.94
C ILE A 14 2.01 -8.00 -15.61
N GLU A 15 3.16 -8.45 -16.07
CA GLU A 15 3.52 -9.88 -16.11
C GLU A 15 4.41 -10.31 -14.93
N SER A 16 5.15 -9.41 -14.29
CA SER A 16 6.16 -9.75 -13.28
C SER A 16 5.62 -10.56 -12.12
N ALA A 17 4.47 -10.17 -11.55
CA ALA A 17 3.88 -10.89 -10.41
C ALA A 17 3.50 -12.33 -10.78
N ARG A 18 2.92 -12.54 -11.96
CA ARG A 18 2.55 -13.85 -12.48
C ARG A 18 3.77 -14.73 -12.74
N LEU A 19 4.79 -14.14 -13.36
CA LEU A 19 6.05 -14.82 -13.64
C LEU A 19 6.74 -15.26 -12.35
N ILE A 20 6.92 -14.34 -11.40
CA ILE A 20 7.58 -14.64 -10.11
C ILE A 20 6.77 -15.68 -9.32
N ALA A 21 5.45 -15.57 -9.30
CA ALA A 21 4.57 -16.51 -8.61
C ALA A 21 4.67 -17.93 -9.17
N GLY A 22 4.63 -18.08 -10.50
CA GLY A 22 4.79 -19.37 -11.16
C GLY A 22 6.19 -19.98 -10.94
N LEU A 23 7.23 -19.15 -10.96
CA LEU A 23 8.58 -19.60 -10.65
C LEU A 23 8.74 -19.99 -9.16
N ALA A 24 8.14 -19.23 -8.23
CA ALA A 24 8.18 -19.53 -6.80
C ALA A 24 7.48 -20.86 -6.48
N ARG A 25 6.35 -21.16 -7.14
CA ARG A 25 5.70 -22.47 -7.04
C ARG A 25 6.62 -23.60 -7.49
N THR A 26 7.38 -23.38 -8.56
CA THR A 26 8.26 -24.42 -9.15
C THR A 26 9.54 -24.59 -8.33
N THR A 27 10.14 -23.50 -7.84
CA THR A 27 11.44 -23.52 -7.16
C THR A 27 11.32 -23.73 -5.65
N GLY A 28 10.15 -23.43 -5.06
CA GLY A 28 9.98 -23.38 -3.60
C GLY A 28 10.71 -22.20 -2.94
N ASP A 29 11.34 -21.30 -3.72
CA ASP A 29 12.15 -20.18 -3.24
C ASP A 29 11.78 -18.89 -3.97
N VAL A 30 11.16 -17.94 -3.26
CA VAL A 30 10.75 -16.64 -3.79
C VAL A 30 11.95 -15.78 -4.19
N GLY A 31 13.07 -15.93 -3.50
CA GLY A 31 14.31 -15.23 -3.82
C GLY A 31 14.88 -15.66 -5.17
N LEU A 32 15.03 -16.98 -5.36
CA LEU A 32 15.47 -17.56 -6.63
C LEU A 32 14.48 -17.24 -7.77
N ALA A 33 13.16 -17.31 -7.48
CA ALA A 33 12.14 -16.97 -8.46
C ALA A 33 12.27 -15.52 -8.96
N GLU A 34 12.48 -14.57 -8.06
CA GLU A 34 12.69 -13.16 -8.43
C GLU A 34 13.98 -12.97 -9.22
N ASP A 35 15.08 -13.60 -8.83
CA ASP A 35 16.35 -13.50 -9.55
C ASP A 35 16.22 -14.03 -11.00
N LEU A 36 15.55 -15.18 -11.21
CA LEU A 36 15.26 -15.73 -12.53
C LEU A 36 14.34 -14.81 -13.36
N ALA A 37 13.36 -14.19 -12.73
CA ALA A 37 12.47 -13.25 -13.39
C ALA A 37 13.20 -11.97 -13.82
N GLN A 38 14.11 -11.44 -12.97
CA GLN A 38 14.97 -10.30 -13.33
C GLN A 38 15.91 -10.64 -14.50
N ASP A 39 16.44 -11.84 -14.53
CA ASP A 39 17.23 -12.32 -15.65
C ASP A 39 16.44 -12.35 -16.97
N ALA A 40 15.16 -12.73 -16.91
CA ALA A 40 14.29 -12.68 -18.09
C ALA A 40 13.98 -11.24 -18.52
N LEU A 41 13.82 -10.32 -17.57
CA LEU A 41 13.67 -8.89 -17.85
C LEU A 41 14.91 -8.31 -18.55
N VAL A 42 16.11 -8.63 -18.07
CA VAL A 42 17.37 -8.21 -18.73
C VAL A 42 17.41 -8.70 -20.17
N ALA A 43 17.08 -9.98 -20.41
CA ALA A 43 17.03 -10.53 -21.75
C ALA A 43 15.98 -9.81 -22.64
N ALA A 44 14.84 -9.41 -22.10
CA ALA A 44 13.83 -8.62 -22.81
C ALA A 44 14.36 -7.23 -23.19
N LEU A 45 15.05 -6.55 -22.26
CA LEU A 45 15.66 -5.23 -22.49
C LEU A 45 16.75 -5.27 -23.58
N GLU A 46 17.47 -6.39 -23.71
CA GLU A 46 18.50 -6.59 -24.73
C GLU A 46 17.90 -6.96 -26.10
N GLN A 47 16.86 -7.80 -26.14
CA GLN A 47 16.38 -8.41 -27.37
C GLN A 47 15.22 -7.65 -28.02
N TRP A 48 14.22 -7.20 -27.25
CA TRP A 48 13.01 -6.59 -27.81
C TRP A 48 13.21 -5.26 -28.53
N PRO A 49 14.22 -4.42 -28.19
CA PRO A 49 14.52 -3.23 -28.99
C PRO A 49 14.84 -3.52 -30.46
N SER A 50 15.41 -4.70 -30.77
CA SER A 50 15.81 -5.12 -32.11
C SER A 50 14.82 -6.08 -32.77
N SER A 51 14.21 -6.98 -32.00
CA SER A 51 13.30 -8.03 -32.50
C SER A 51 11.82 -7.67 -32.48
N GLY A 52 11.48 -6.59 -31.77
CA GLY A 52 10.10 -6.27 -31.42
C GLY A 52 9.58 -7.04 -30.20
N VAL A 53 8.48 -6.56 -29.60
CA VAL A 53 7.82 -7.22 -28.49
C VAL A 53 7.08 -8.45 -29.02
N PRO A 54 7.26 -9.64 -28.41
CA PRO A 54 6.54 -10.86 -28.79
C PRO A 54 5.01 -10.70 -28.69
N GLY A 55 4.29 -11.46 -29.49
CA GLY A 55 2.80 -11.47 -29.43
C GLY A 55 2.24 -11.95 -28.09
N ASN A 56 3.00 -12.79 -27.36
CA ASN A 56 2.72 -13.16 -25.96
C ASN A 56 3.97 -12.92 -25.11
N PRO A 57 4.14 -11.71 -24.54
CA PRO A 57 5.31 -11.33 -23.78
C PRO A 57 5.49 -12.17 -22.49
N GLY A 58 4.39 -12.50 -21.79
CA GLY A 58 4.41 -13.31 -20.57
C GLY A 58 4.94 -14.72 -20.82
N ALA A 59 4.49 -15.39 -21.86
CA ALA A 59 5.00 -16.72 -22.24
C ALA A 59 6.48 -16.67 -22.64
N TRP A 60 6.92 -15.62 -23.33
CA TRP A 60 8.32 -15.44 -23.67
C TRP A 60 9.21 -15.28 -22.43
N LEU A 61 8.82 -14.41 -21.49
CA LEU A 61 9.53 -14.21 -20.21
C LEU A 61 9.62 -15.50 -19.41
N THR A 62 8.52 -16.25 -19.34
CA THR A 62 8.45 -17.55 -18.66
C THR A 62 9.42 -18.55 -19.29
N THR A 63 9.47 -18.62 -20.62
CA THR A 63 10.37 -19.53 -21.33
C THR A 63 11.84 -19.19 -21.06
N VAL A 64 12.20 -17.91 -21.06
CA VAL A 64 13.57 -17.47 -20.77
C VAL A 64 13.97 -17.81 -19.33
N ALA A 65 13.13 -17.46 -18.35
CA ALA A 65 13.38 -17.73 -16.94
C ALA A 65 13.52 -19.24 -16.67
N ARG A 66 12.64 -20.06 -17.27
CA ARG A 66 12.67 -21.52 -17.13
C ARG A 66 13.94 -22.13 -17.72
N ARG A 67 14.40 -21.68 -18.89
CA ARG A 67 15.68 -22.13 -19.47
C ARG A 67 16.83 -21.82 -18.53
N ARG A 68 16.89 -20.62 -17.97
CA ARG A 68 17.94 -20.24 -17.01
C ARG A 68 17.92 -21.07 -15.73
N TYR A 69 16.74 -21.41 -15.22
CA TYR A 69 16.59 -22.32 -14.09
C TYR A 69 17.15 -23.69 -14.39
N ILE A 70 16.74 -24.30 -15.50
CA ILE A 70 17.24 -25.63 -15.93
C ILE A 70 18.76 -25.64 -16.11
N ASP A 71 19.31 -24.60 -16.74
CA ASP A 71 20.77 -24.46 -16.93
C ASP A 71 21.49 -24.26 -15.61
N GLY A 72 20.89 -23.59 -14.64
CA GLY A 72 21.40 -23.45 -13.27
C GLY A 72 21.47 -24.78 -12.55
N VAL A 73 20.36 -25.55 -12.55
CA VAL A 73 20.30 -26.90 -11.94
C VAL A 73 21.30 -27.85 -12.57
N ARG A 74 21.38 -27.89 -13.91
CA ARG A 74 22.36 -28.74 -14.63
C ARG A 74 23.80 -28.41 -14.25
N ARG A 75 24.16 -27.14 -14.11
CA ARG A 75 25.48 -26.70 -13.67
C ARG A 75 25.79 -27.12 -12.23
N GLN A 76 24.80 -27.00 -11.34
CA GLN A 76 24.96 -27.38 -9.93
C GLN A 76 25.13 -28.88 -9.78
N VAL A 77 24.31 -29.71 -10.41
CA VAL A 77 24.44 -31.15 -10.42
C VAL A 77 25.79 -31.59 -11.02
N GLY A 78 26.20 -30.98 -12.14
CA GLY A 78 27.51 -31.28 -12.76
C GLY A 78 28.69 -30.81 -11.91
N PHE A 79 28.56 -29.81 -11.05
CA PHE A 79 29.54 -29.39 -10.07
C PHE A 79 29.61 -30.36 -8.89
N GLU A 80 28.47 -30.74 -8.31
CA GLU A 80 28.37 -31.70 -7.21
C GLU A 80 28.91 -33.07 -7.60
N GLN A 81 28.64 -33.56 -8.82
CA GLN A 81 29.19 -34.79 -9.36
C GLN A 81 30.71 -34.72 -9.52
N ARG A 82 31.27 -33.58 -9.90
CA ARG A 82 32.72 -33.37 -9.97
C ARG A 82 33.40 -33.31 -8.61
N VAL A 83 32.73 -32.69 -7.62
CA VAL A 83 33.26 -32.58 -6.25
C VAL A 83 33.14 -33.92 -5.51
N ALA A 84 32.09 -34.71 -5.77
CA ALA A 84 31.88 -35.99 -5.12
C ALA A 84 32.74 -37.14 -5.67
N GLY A 85 33.46 -36.93 -6.76
CA GLY A 85 34.35 -37.97 -7.35
C GLY A 85 33.62 -39.21 -7.88
N ILE A 86 32.32 -39.17 -8.02
CA ILE A 86 31.47 -40.28 -8.49
C ILE A 86 31.17 -40.03 -9.98
N GLY A 87 32.11 -40.44 -10.80
CA GLY A 87 31.83 -40.69 -12.21
C GLY A 87 31.03 -41.97 -12.33
N ARG A 88 29.75 -41.91 -12.70
CA ARG A 88 29.07 -42.76 -13.67
C ARG A 88 27.54 -42.76 -13.47
N GLU A 89 26.90 -42.62 -14.60
CA GLU A 89 25.52 -43.08 -14.87
C GLU A 89 24.39 -42.39 -14.10
N LEU A 90 24.06 -41.18 -14.49
CA LEU A 90 22.70 -40.63 -14.45
C LEU A 90 22.62 -39.46 -15.44
N ALA A 91 23.04 -39.66 -16.66
CA ALA A 91 22.59 -38.91 -17.82
C ALA A 91 21.31 -39.59 -18.28
N GLU A 92 20.23 -38.85 -18.43
CA GLU A 92 18.87 -39.29 -18.81
C GLU A 92 17.93 -39.47 -17.63
N ALA A 93 17.77 -38.42 -16.82
CA ALA A 93 16.47 -38.13 -16.29
C ALA A 93 15.92 -36.93 -17.11
N GLU A 94 15.24 -37.22 -18.19
CA GLU A 94 14.25 -36.32 -18.74
C GLU A 94 13.26 -36.10 -17.60
N SER A 95 13.40 -34.92 -16.94
CA SER A 95 12.43 -34.51 -15.93
C SER A 95 11.09 -34.33 -16.64
N PRO A 96 10.00 -34.90 -16.13
CA PRO A 96 8.66 -34.68 -16.65
C PRO A 96 8.20 -33.25 -16.30
N MET A 97 8.88 -32.25 -16.83
CA MET A 97 8.56 -30.83 -16.66
C MET A 97 8.04 -30.22 -17.96
N ASP A 98 7.70 -31.06 -18.95
CA ASP A 98 7.28 -30.56 -20.27
C ASP A 98 5.81 -30.10 -20.34
N GLU A 99 4.99 -30.36 -19.32
CA GLU A 99 3.57 -29.98 -19.30
C GLU A 99 3.08 -29.46 -17.94
N ILE A 100 3.83 -28.55 -17.31
CA ILE A 100 3.20 -27.76 -16.25
C ILE A 100 2.38 -26.70 -16.96
N GLU A 101 1.05 -26.87 -16.99
CA GLU A 101 0.09 -25.84 -17.36
C GLU A 101 0.31 -24.60 -16.46
N PHE A 102 1.09 -23.65 -16.97
CA PHE A 102 1.37 -22.39 -16.27
C PHE A 102 0.11 -21.52 -16.11
N ASP A 103 -0.90 -21.73 -16.95
CA ASP A 103 -2.09 -20.88 -16.98
C ASP A 103 -3.23 -21.32 -16.02
N ALA A 104 -3.26 -22.57 -15.58
CA ALA A 104 -4.42 -23.09 -14.83
C ALA A 104 -4.52 -22.58 -13.37
N HIS A 105 -3.44 -22.03 -12.78
CA HIS A 105 -3.38 -21.62 -11.36
C HIS A 105 -2.74 -20.25 -11.10
N VAL A 106 -2.64 -19.42 -12.13
CA VAL A 106 -1.91 -18.13 -12.05
C VAL A 106 -2.46 -17.20 -10.96
N GLU A 107 -3.78 -17.14 -10.82
CA GLU A 107 -4.42 -16.27 -9.81
C GLU A 107 -4.13 -16.76 -8.39
N ASP A 108 -4.20 -18.07 -8.16
CA ASP A 108 -3.87 -18.70 -6.88
C ASP A 108 -2.39 -18.50 -6.54
N ASP A 109 -1.49 -18.60 -7.51
CA ASP A 109 -0.05 -18.41 -7.31
C ASP A 109 0.28 -16.96 -6.96
N VAL A 110 -0.37 -15.98 -7.60
CA VAL A 110 -0.21 -14.56 -7.24
C VAL A 110 -0.72 -14.29 -5.82
N LEU A 111 -1.83 -14.90 -5.43
CA LEU A 111 -2.33 -14.79 -4.06
C LEU A 111 -1.33 -15.37 -3.05
N ARG A 112 -0.74 -16.54 -3.33
CA ARG A 112 0.35 -17.14 -2.51
C ARG A 112 1.54 -16.19 -2.39
N LEU A 113 1.95 -15.57 -3.51
CA LEU A 113 3.05 -14.58 -3.52
C LEU A 113 2.75 -13.38 -2.63
N ILE A 114 1.53 -12.85 -2.66
CA ILE A 114 1.09 -11.74 -1.79
C ILE A 114 1.19 -12.16 -0.32
N PHE A 115 0.64 -13.30 0.06
CA PHE A 115 0.72 -13.80 1.44
C PHE A 115 2.15 -14.03 1.91
N THR A 116 3.02 -14.51 1.03
CA THR A 116 4.43 -14.72 1.31
C THR A 116 5.17 -13.39 1.50
N ALA A 117 4.98 -12.43 0.60
CA ALA A 117 5.60 -11.10 0.70
C ALA A 117 5.17 -10.32 1.96
N CYS A 118 3.93 -10.55 2.42
CA CYS A 118 3.35 -9.92 3.62
C CYS A 118 3.49 -10.78 4.88
N HIS A 119 4.36 -11.79 4.90
CA HIS A 119 4.47 -12.72 6.02
C HIS A 119 4.90 -12.02 7.33
N PRO A 120 4.27 -12.33 8.48
CA PRO A 120 4.58 -11.70 9.79
C PRO A 120 6.02 -11.90 10.29
N ALA A 121 6.74 -12.90 9.79
CA ALA A 121 8.17 -13.06 10.06
C ALA A 121 9.01 -11.86 9.57
N LEU A 122 8.48 -11.05 8.66
CA LEU A 122 9.13 -9.85 8.17
C LEU A 122 8.71 -8.62 8.97
N SER A 123 9.64 -7.67 9.15
CA SER A 123 9.29 -6.35 9.67
C SER A 123 8.33 -5.61 8.73
N ARG A 124 7.57 -4.66 9.26
CA ARG A 124 6.63 -3.85 8.50
C ARG A 124 7.23 -3.23 7.24
N ASP A 125 8.40 -2.61 7.38
CA ASP A 125 9.14 -1.99 6.27
C ASP A 125 9.61 -3.01 5.23
N ALA A 126 9.99 -4.21 5.69
CA ALA A 126 10.43 -5.29 4.80
C ALA A 126 9.25 -5.85 4.00
N ARG A 127 8.08 -6.02 4.63
CA ARG A 127 6.84 -6.43 3.95
C ARG A 127 6.46 -5.44 2.85
N VAL A 128 6.45 -4.14 3.16
CA VAL A 128 6.15 -3.08 2.18
C VAL A 128 7.14 -3.13 1.00
N ALA A 129 8.45 -3.15 1.28
CA ALA A 129 9.47 -3.17 0.24
C ALA A 129 9.36 -4.41 -0.66
N LEU A 130 9.16 -5.58 -0.04
CA LEU A 130 9.08 -6.85 -0.76
C LEU A 130 7.80 -6.95 -1.60
N THR A 131 6.66 -6.49 -1.08
CA THR A 131 5.39 -6.46 -1.82
C THR A 131 5.49 -5.56 -3.05
N LEU A 132 6.03 -4.36 -2.92
CA LEU A 132 6.24 -3.47 -4.07
C LEU A 132 7.21 -4.07 -5.10
N LYS A 133 8.24 -4.78 -4.65
CA LYS A 133 9.21 -5.43 -5.52
C LYS A 133 8.62 -6.61 -6.28
N LEU A 134 7.99 -7.56 -5.57
CA LEU A 134 7.56 -8.86 -6.12
C LEU A 134 6.18 -8.79 -6.80
N VAL A 135 5.25 -8.05 -6.19
CA VAL A 135 3.85 -7.96 -6.65
C VAL A 135 3.61 -6.69 -7.44
N GLY A 136 4.20 -5.57 -6.99
CA GLY A 136 4.12 -4.28 -7.66
C GLY A 136 4.97 -4.19 -8.93
N GLY A 137 6.00 -5.02 -9.06
CA GLY A 137 6.92 -4.97 -10.20
C GLY A 137 7.80 -3.73 -10.24
N LEU A 138 7.92 -2.99 -9.11
CA LEU A 138 8.74 -1.79 -9.03
C LEU A 138 10.23 -2.15 -8.96
N SER A 139 11.06 -1.31 -9.56
CA SER A 139 12.50 -1.42 -9.40
C SER A 139 12.93 -0.99 -7.98
N THR A 140 14.07 -1.49 -7.53
CA THR A 140 14.64 -1.10 -6.22
C THR A 140 14.86 0.40 -6.12
N GLU A 141 15.22 1.06 -7.23
CA GLU A 141 15.38 2.52 -7.32
C GLU A 141 14.06 3.26 -7.18
N GLN A 142 12.99 2.76 -7.82
CA GLN A 142 11.65 3.34 -7.70
C GLN A 142 11.17 3.26 -6.26
N ILE A 143 11.33 2.11 -5.60
CA ILE A 143 10.96 1.92 -4.19
C ILE A 143 11.81 2.82 -3.28
N ALA A 144 13.12 2.86 -3.49
CA ALA A 144 14.04 3.70 -2.70
C ALA A 144 13.65 5.18 -2.78
N ARG A 145 13.36 5.68 -3.99
CA ARG A 145 12.89 7.04 -4.24
C ARG A 145 11.56 7.31 -3.53
N ALA A 146 10.63 6.36 -3.63
CA ALA A 146 9.31 6.48 -3.01
C ALA A 146 9.36 6.59 -1.48
N PHE A 147 10.35 5.96 -0.84
CA PHE A 147 10.53 5.98 0.62
C PHE A 147 11.66 6.89 1.10
N LEU A 148 12.24 7.71 0.22
CA LEU A 148 13.33 8.66 0.51
C LEU A 148 14.53 8.02 1.22
N VAL A 149 14.88 6.81 0.80
CA VAL A 149 16.07 6.10 1.24
C VAL A 149 17.04 5.90 0.07
N SER A 150 18.30 5.61 0.38
CA SER A 150 19.26 5.30 -0.70
C SER A 150 18.96 3.96 -1.36
N THR A 151 19.25 3.84 -2.66
CA THR A 151 19.09 2.57 -3.41
C THR A 151 19.83 1.40 -2.75
N PRO A 152 21.09 1.54 -2.26
CA PRO A 152 21.75 0.48 -1.52
C PRO A 152 21.03 0.06 -0.23
N THR A 153 20.45 1.01 0.50
CA THR A 153 19.67 0.73 1.72
C THR A 153 18.43 -0.10 1.39
N MET A 154 17.72 0.27 0.31
CA MET A 154 16.54 -0.48 -0.13
C MET A 154 16.92 -1.86 -0.66
N ALA A 155 17.99 -1.98 -1.44
CA ALA A 155 18.51 -3.27 -1.92
C ALA A 155 18.84 -4.21 -0.76
N ALA A 156 19.56 -3.71 0.25
CA ALA A 156 19.88 -4.48 1.45
C ALA A 156 18.63 -4.89 2.24
N ARG A 157 17.58 -4.05 2.27
CA ARG A 157 16.29 -4.37 2.91
C ARG A 157 15.59 -5.52 2.19
N VAL A 158 15.49 -5.47 0.86
CA VAL A 158 14.88 -6.52 0.03
C VAL A 158 15.66 -7.84 0.17
N THR A 159 16.99 -7.79 0.08
CA THR A 159 17.85 -8.99 0.22
C THR A 159 17.67 -9.63 1.60
N ARG A 160 17.67 -8.84 2.68
CA ARG A 160 17.43 -9.38 4.04
C ARG A 160 16.03 -9.95 4.20
N ALA A 161 15.02 -9.34 3.56
CA ALA A 161 13.66 -9.85 3.59
C ALA A 161 13.57 -11.23 2.90
N LYS A 162 14.14 -11.38 1.69
CA LYS A 162 14.22 -12.66 0.97
C LYS A 162 14.91 -13.73 1.82
N LYS A 163 16.06 -13.39 2.41
CA LYS A 163 16.79 -14.29 3.31
C LYS A 163 15.96 -14.69 4.53
N ALA A 164 15.26 -13.75 5.17
CA ALA A 164 14.45 -14.04 6.34
C ALA A 164 13.29 -15.00 6.02
N LEU A 165 12.67 -14.90 4.83
CA LEU A 165 11.66 -15.86 4.38
C LEU A 165 12.26 -17.26 4.17
N ALA A 166 13.44 -17.34 3.53
CA ALA A 166 14.14 -18.60 3.31
C ALA A 166 14.58 -19.26 4.63
N ASP A 167 15.20 -18.49 5.55
CA ASP A 167 15.64 -18.96 6.87
C ASP A 167 14.46 -19.45 7.71
N ALA A 168 13.31 -18.76 7.65
CA ALA A 168 12.07 -19.14 8.32
C ALA A 168 11.32 -20.29 7.61
N ARG A 169 11.76 -20.72 6.44
CA ARG A 169 11.11 -21.75 5.60
C ARG A 169 9.62 -21.47 5.40
N VAL A 170 9.29 -20.20 5.09
CA VAL A 170 7.91 -19.79 4.89
C VAL A 170 7.32 -20.55 3.70
N PRO A 171 6.21 -21.28 3.89
CA PRO A 171 5.61 -22.04 2.80
C PRO A 171 4.98 -21.10 1.76
N PHE A 172 5.07 -21.51 0.48
CA PHE A 172 4.43 -20.80 -0.63
C PHE A 172 3.00 -21.28 -0.81
N GLU A 173 2.12 -20.83 0.09
CA GLU A 173 0.71 -21.27 0.13
C GLU A 173 -0.23 -20.14 0.59
N VAL A 174 -1.52 -20.32 0.31
CA VAL A 174 -2.57 -19.49 0.91
C VAL A 174 -2.90 -20.11 2.27
N PRO A 175 -2.81 -19.34 3.37
CA PRO A 175 -3.19 -19.84 4.68
C PRO A 175 -4.68 -20.20 4.73
N VAL A 176 -5.05 -21.14 5.59
CA VAL A 176 -6.43 -21.61 5.73
C VAL A 176 -6.95 -21.44 7.16
N GLY A 177 -8.28 -21.46 7.31
CA GLY A 177 -8.92 -21.39 8.63
C GLY A 177 -8.59 -20.11 9.38
N ALA A 178 -8.29 -20.23 10.68
CA ALA A 178 -8.04 -19.08 11.57
C ALA A 178 -6.80 -18.27 11.19
N GLU A 179 -5.81 -18.90 10.56
CA GLU A 179 -4.59 -18.20 10.11
C GLU A 179 -4.88 -17.26 8.95
N LEU A 180 -5.84 -17.59 8.07
CA LEU A 180 -6.19 -16.76 6.91
C LEU A 180 -6.56 -15.33 7.33
N ALA A 181 -7.42 -15.18 8.34
CA ALA A 181 -7.87 -13.86 8.79
C ALA A 181 -6.70 -12.99 9.29
N ALA A 182 -5.80 -13.57 10.12
CA ALA A 182 -4.63 -12.85 10.62
C ALA A 182 -3.63 -12.48 9.52
N ARG A 183 -3.43 -13.39 8.57
CA ARG A 183 -2.52 -13.17 7.43
C ARG A 183 -3.11 -12.16 6.44
N LEU A 184 -4.41 -12.21 6.19
CA LEU A 184 -5.11 -11.21 5.36
C LEU A 184 -5.03 -9.82 5.99
N ALA A 185 -5.21 -9.69 7.30
CA ALA A 185 -5.02 -8.42 8.00
C ALA A 185 -3.62 -7.84 7.77
N SER A 186 -2.57 -8.69 7.77
CA SER A 186 -1.20 -8.26 7.45
C SER A 186 -1.06 -7.76 6.00
N VAL A 187 -1.72 -8.42 5.04
CA VAL A 187 -1.73 -7.98 3.63
C VAL A 187 -2.42 -6.62 3.50
N LEU A 188 -3.60 -6.47 4.09
CA LEU A 188 -4.37 -5.22 4.05
C LEU A 188 -3.59 -4.07 4.70
N GLU A 189 -2.92 -4.33 5.83
CA GLU A 189 -2.03 -3.36 6.48
C GLU A 189 -0.93 -2.89 5.53
N VAL A 190 -0.27 -3.79 4.82
CA VAL A 190 0.83 -3.45 3.90
C VAL A 190 0.32 -2.60 2.74
N VAL A 191 -0.80 -2.97 2.12
CA VAL A 191 -1.40 -2.20 1.01
C VAL A 191 -1.82 -0.81 1.48
N TYR A 192 -2.42 -0.72 2.67
CA TYR A 192 -2.81 0.57 3.25
C TYR A 192 -1.61 1.45 3.61
N LEU A 193 -0.49 0.87 4.08
CA LEU A 193 0.73 1.61 4.34
C LEU A 193 1.34 2.21 3.07
N ILE A 194 1.35 1.45 1.97
CA ILE A 194 1.80 1.96 0.67
C ILE A 194 0.92 3.13 0.25
N PHE A 195 -0.40 2.99 0.40
CA PHE A 195 -1.34 4.06 0.09
C PHE A 195 -1.10 5.30 0.94
N ASN A 196 -0.97 5.16 2.25
CA ASN A 196 -0.79 6.28 3.17
C ASN A 196 0.49 7.06 2.89
N GLU A 197 1.60 6.36 2.60
CA GLU A 197 2.85 7.02 2.22
C GLU A 197 2.70 7.80 0.89
N GLY A 198 1.87 7.30 -0.01
CA GLY A 198 1.51 8.00 -1.25
C GLY A 198 0.58 9.18 -1.02
N TYR A 199 -0.40 9.02 -0.16
CA TYR A 199 -1.48 10.00 0.07
C TYR A 199 -1.06 11.15 0.98
N ALA A 200 -0.25 10.89 2.00
CA ALA A 200 0.26 11.87 2.96
C ALA A 200 1.73 11.55 3.26
N ALA A 201 2.62 12.02 2.40
CA ALA A 201 4.05 11.76 2.53
C ALA A 201 4.57 12.20 3.90
N SER A 202 5.15 11.26 4.65
CA SER A 202 5.65 11.47 6.01
C SER A 202 6.85 12.41 6.07
N SER A 203 7.54 12.62 4.93
CA SER A 203 8.73 13.45 4.81
C SER A 203 8.95 13.94 3.39
N GLY A 204 9.78 14.97 3.21
CA GLY A 204 10.14 15.53 1.91
C GLY A 204 9.39 16.82 1.57
N GLU A 205 9.53 17.27 0.33
CA GLU A 205 9.00 18.55 -0.15
C GLU A 205 7.57 18.45 -0.71
N SER A 206 7.13 17.25 -1.07
CA SER A 206 5.81 16.99 -1.65
C SER A 206 4.87 16.37 -0.62
N TRP A 207 3.59 16.77 -0.66
CA TRP A 207 2.51 16.20 0.14
C TRP A 207 2.05 14.83 -0.34
N ILE A 208 2.14 14.59 -1.65
CA ILE A 208 1.51 13.48 -2.33
C ILE A 208 2.53 12.81 -3.23
N ARG A 209 2.57 11.50 -3.20
CA ARG A 209 3.28 10.62 -4.13
C ARG A 209 2.24 9.78 -4.88
N ALA A 210 1.64 10.38 -5.90
CA ALA A 210 0.50 9.80 -6.62
C ALA A 210 0.78 8.38 -7.14
N GLU A 211 2.01 8.10 -7.56
CA GLU A 211 2.46 6.79 -8.05
C GLU A 211 2.27 5.68 -7.00
N LEU A 212 2.52 5.96 -5.71
CA LEU A 212 2.28 4.99 -4.64
C LEU A 212 0.78 4.77 -4.38
N CYS A 213 -0.03 5.83 -4.47
CA CYS A 213 -1.49 5.69 -4.35
C CYS A 213 -2.05 4.84 -5.49
N GLU A 214 -1.60 5.08 -6.72
CA GLU A 214 -2.01 4.31 -7.91
C GLU A 214 -1.62 2.83 -7.75
N GLU A 215 -0.40 2.56 -7.30
CA GLU A 215 0.08 1.22 -7.08
C GLU A 215 -0.69 0.50 -5.96
N ALA A 216 -0.95 1.17 -4.83
CA ALA A 216 -1.74 0.60 -3.74
C ALA A 216 -3.19 0.28 -4.18
N MET A 217 -3.82 1.18 -4.96
CA MET A 217 -5.14 0.93 -5.53
C MET A 217 -5.12 -0.26 -6.51
N ARG A 218 -4.08 -0.38 -7.35
CA ARG A 218 -3.89 -1.53 -8.25
C ARG A 218 -3.79 -2.84 -7.46
N LEU A 219 -2.95 -2.87 -6.41
CA LEU A 219 -2.80 -4.03 -5.52
C LEU A 219 -4.11 -4.37 -4.80
N GLY A 220 -4.84 -3.37 -4.31
CA GLY A 220 -6.14 -3.56 -3.69
C GLY A 220 -7.18 -4.18 -4.63
N ARG A 221 -7.26 -3.71 -5.88
CA ARG A 221 -8.16 -4.28 -6.90
C ARG A 221 -7.77 -5.70 -7.28
N MET A 222 -6.48 -5.98 -7.41
CA MET A 222 -5.96 -7.33 -7.65
C MET A 222 -6.40 -8.25 -6.49
N LEU A 223 -6.20 -7.82 -5.25
CA LEU A 223 -6.61 -8.60 -4.08
C LEU A 223 -8.13 -8.83 -4.04
N ALA A 224 -8.94 -7.83 -4.41
CA ALA A 224 -10.39 -7.97 -4.49
C ALA A 224 -10.85 -8.98 -5.56
N ALA A 225 -10.11 -9.09 -6.67
CA ALA A 225 -10.37 -10.12 -7.68
C ALA A 225 -9.97 -11.53 -7.19
N LEU A 226 -8.87 -11.64 -6.44
CA LEU A 226 -8.35 -12.90 -5.90
C LEU A 226 -9.09 -13.39 -4.65
N ALA A 227 -9.67 -12.48 -3.86
CA ALA A 227 -10.42 -12.77 -2.64
C ALA A 227 -11.78 -12.05 -2.63
N PRO A 228 -12.69 -12.38 -3.58
CA PRO A 228 -13.92 -11.62 -3.81
C PRO A 228 -14.97 -11.75 -2.71
N GLY A 229 -14.80 -12.71 -1.78
CA GLY A 229 -15.68 -12.94 -0.64
C GLY A 229 -15.30 -12.18 0.62
N GLU A 230 -14.19 -11.44 0.63
CA GLU A 230 -13.63 -10.82 1.83
C GLU A 230 -14.07 -9.36 1.97
N PRO A 231 -14.96 -9.02 2.93
CA PRO A 231 -15.50 -7.65 3.05
C PRO A 231 -14.43 -6.60 3.31
N GLU A 232 -13.43 -6.90 4.13
CA GLU A 232 -12.34 -5.96 4.46
C GLU A 232 -11.45 -5.61 3.25
N VAL A 233 -11.31 -6.52 2.29
CA VAL A 233 -10.61 -6.25 1.03
C VAL A 233 -11.37 -5.19 0.22
N HIS A 234 -12.68 -5.37 0.06
CA HIS A 234 -13.54 -4.39 -0.61
C HIS A 234 -13.61 -3.07 0.16
N GLY A 235 -13.62 -3.12 1.50
CA GLY A 235 -13.52 -1.97 2.39
C GLY A 235 -12.25 -1.16 2.15
N LEU A 236 -11.11 -1.83 2.06
CA LEU A 236 -9.82 -1.17 1.77
C LEU A 236 -9.80 -0.53 0.37
N VAL A 237 -10.31 -1.22 -0.66
CA VAL A 237 -10.44 -0.64 -2.02
C VAL A 237 -11.31 0.60 -1.98
N ALA A 238 -12.47 0.52 -1.33
CA ALA A 238 -13.40 1.64 -1.19
C ALA A 238 -12.75 2.84 -0.48
N LEU A 239 -12.01 2.60 0.59
CA LEU A 239 -11.29 3.62 1.34
C LEU A 239 -10.26 4.32 0.47
N MET A 240 -9.38 3.55 -0.19
CA MET A 240 -8.30 4.10 -1.01
C MET A 240 -8.84 4.90 -2.20
N GLU A 241 -9.81 4.37 -2.95
CA GLU A 241 -10.37 5.06 -4.12
C GLU A 241 -11.11 6.33 -3.73
N THR A 242 -11.91 6.28 -2.66
CA THR A 242 -12.62 7.46 -2.16
C THR A 242 -11.67 8.54 -1.66
N GLN A 243 -10.60 8.17 -0.96
CA GLN A 243 -9.58 9.12 -0.54
C GLN A 243 -8.77 9.67 -1.71
N ALA A 244 -8.32 8.81 -2.64
CA ALA A 244 -7.55 9.21 -3.81
C ALA A 244 -8.34 10.14 -4.75
N SER A 245 -9.67 10.04 -4.75
CA SER A 245 -10.53 10.93 -5.54
C SER A 245 -10.28 12.41 -5.27
N ARG A 246 -9.82 12.76 -4.06
CA ARG A 246 -9.55 14.12 -3.60
C ARG A 246 -8.18 14.66 -3.99
N ILE A 247 -7.27 13.82 -4.46
CA ILE A 247 -5.88 14.20 -4.79
C ILE A 247 -5.80 15.47 -5.64
N PRO A 248 -6.61 15.64 -6.73
CA PRO A 248 -6.56 16.84 -7.56
C PRO A 248 -6.95 18.13 -6.85
N ALA A 249 -7.66 18.06 -5.72
CA ALA A 249 -8.14 19.21 -4.97
C ALA A 249 -7.33 19.50 -3.69
N ARG A 250 -6.33 18.66 -3.36
CA ARG A 250 -5.56 18.78 -2.10
C ARG A 250 -4.46 19.84 -2.14
N THR A 251 -4.06 20.24 -3.33
CA THR A 251 -3.00 21.24 -3.52
C THR A 251 -3.50 22.38 -4.38
N GLY A 252 -3.15 23.61 -4.00
CA GLY A 252 -3.39 24.80 -4.78
C GLY A 252 -2.35 25.00 -5.88
N ARG A 253 -2.40 26.16 -6.55
CA ARG A 253 -1.54 26.45 -7.70
C ARG A 253 -0.06 26.53 -7.34
N ASP A 254 0.25 27.02 -6.13
CA ASP A 254 1.61 27.18 -5.64
C ASP A 254 2.06 25.97 -4.78
N GLY A 255 1.29 24.89 -4.82
CA GLY A 255 1.54 23.65 -4.10
C GLY A 255 1.22 23.73 -2.59
N GLU A 256 0.50 24.76 -2.16
CA GLU A 256 -0.03 24.88 -0.80
C GLU A 256 -1.07 23.83 -0.49
N LEU A 257 -1.16 23.41 0.77
CA LEU A 257 -2.16 22.45 1.23
C LEU A 257 -3.54 23.11 1.28
N ILE A 258 -4.52 22.48 0.63
CA ILE A 258 -5.94 22.84 0.78
C ILE A 258 -6.59 21.85 1.76
N THR A 259 -7.15 22.37 2.86
CA THR A 259 -7.80 21.53 3.87
C THR A 259 -9.07 20.90 3.30
N LEU A 260 -9.53 19.80 3.89
CA LEU A 260 -10.69 19.04 3.37
C LEU A 260 -11.96 19.89 3.23
N LEU A 261 -12.15 20.85 4.14
CA LEU A 261 -13.30 21.73 4.14
C LEU A 261 -13.24 22.79 3.04
N ASP A 262 -12.03 23.19 2.65
CA ASP A 262 -11.77 24.23 1.65
C ASP A 262 -11.59 23.67 0.24
N GLN A 263 -11.57 22.34 0.09
CA GLN A 263 -11.39 21.69 -1.21
C GLN A 263 -12.59 21.94 -2.12
N ASP A 264 -12.29 22.34 -3.36
CA ASP A 264 -13.27 22.32 -4.45
C ASP A 264 -13.64 20.87 -4.80
N ARG A 265 -14.82 20.44 -4.35
CA ARG A 265 -15.35 19.10 -4.61
C ARG A 265 -15.67 18.84 -6.09
N GLY A 266 -15.79 19.89 -6.91
CA GLY A 266 -15.89 19.78 -8.36
C GLY A 266 -14.65 19.19 -9.01
N ARG A 267 -13.48 19.35 -8.38
CA ARG A 267 -12.20 18.78 -8.82
C ARG A 267 -11.98 17.33 -8.39
N TRP A 268 -12.84 16.79 -7.54
CA TRP A 268 -12.73 15.39 -7.10
C TRP A 268 -13.00 14.44 -8.26
N ASN A 269 -12.21 13.37 -8.35
CA ASN A 269 -12.36 12.35 -9.40
C ASN A 269 -13.64 11.54 -9.20
N ARG A 270 -14.67 11.83 -10.01
CA ARG A 270 -15.99 11.19 -9.92
C ARG A 270 -15.97 9.71 -10.20
N LEU A 271 -15.07 9.24 -11.08
CA LEU A 271 -14.93 7.82 -11.38
C LEU A 271 -14.44 7.04 -10.14
N LEU A 272 -13.41 7.56 -9.45
CA LEU A 272 -12.93 6.94 -8.22
C LEU A 272 -13.98 6.96 -7.10
N ILE A 273 -14.78 8.03 -6.99
CA ILE A 273 -15.89 8.07 -6.04
C ILE A 273 -16.91 6.97 -6.36
N THR A 274 -17.32 6.84 -7.63
CA THR A 274 -18.30 5.84 -8.04
C THR A 274 -17.81 4.42 -7.77
N HIS A 275 -16.56 4.12 -8.13
CA HIS A 275 -15.94 2.81 -7.87
C HIS A 275 -15.81 2.55 -6.36
N GLY A 276 -15.32 3.53 -5.59
CA GLY A 276 -15.17 3.39 -4.14
C GLY A 276 -16.50 3.16 -3.44
N LEU A 277 -17.58 3.86 -3.83
CA LEU A 277 -18.92 3.65 -3.28
C LEU A 277 -19.50 2.28 -3.67
N ALA A 278 -19.23 1.79 -4.88
CA ALA A 278 -19.63 0.45 -5.31
C ALA A 278 -18.88 -0.65 -4.51
N ALA A 279 -17.58 -0.46 -4.29
CA ALA A 279 -16.79 -1.37 -3.46
C ALA A 279 -17.27 -1.39 -1.99
N LEU A 280 -17.63 -0.22 -1.42
CA LEU A 280 -18.23 -0.15 -0.09
C LEU A 280 -19.57 -0.89 -0.03
N ALA A 281 -20.43 -0.71 -1.03
CA ALA A 281 -21.71 -1.42 -1.09
C ALA A 281 -21.50 -2.93 -1.13
N ARG A 282 -20.51 -3.41 -1.90
CA ARG A 282 -20.13 -4.83 -1.93
C ARG A 282 -19.61 -5.33 -0.58
N ALA A 283 -18.77 -4.54 0.11
CA ALA A 283 -18.27 -4.89 1.45
C ALA A 283 -19.42 -5.05 2.45
N VAL A 284 -20.39 -4.13 2.44
CA VAL A 284 -21.58 -4.18 3.30
C VAL A 284 -22.49 -5.36 2.96
N GLU A 285 -22.68 -5.67 1.69
CA GLU A 285 -23.45 -6.84 1.23
C GLU A 285 -22.83 -8.16 1.76
N LEU A 286 -21.51 -8.31 1.63
CA LEU A 286 -20.79 -9.49 2.07
C LEU A 286 -20.82 -9.70 3.58
N SER A 287 -20.79 -8.62 4.35
CA SER A 287 -20.73 -8.66 5.82
C SER A 287 -22.09 -8.49 6.50
N GLY A 288 -23.12 -8.08 5.77
CA GLY A 288 -24.42 -7.70 6.34
C GLY A 288 -24.41 -6.42 7.17
N SER A 289 -23.26 -5.74 7.29
CA SER A 289 -23.13 -4.52 8.09
C SER A 289 -21.95 -3.65 7.65
N GLU A 290 -22.10 -2.32 7.71
CA GLU A 290 -21.00 -1.37 7.52
C GLU A 290 -20.07 -1.26 8.74
N PHE A 291 -20.35 -1.99 9.81
CA PHE A 291 -19.55 -2.05 11.04
C PHE A 291 -18.75 -3.34 11.18
N SER A 292 -18.59 -4.09 10.09
CA SER A 292 -18.03 -5.44 10.12
C SER A 292 -16.51 -5.47 10.36
N GLY A 293 -15.80 -4.40 10.02
CA GLY A 293 -14.36 -4.34 10.20
C GLY A 293 -13.78 -2.94 10.00
N PRO A 294 -12.51 -2.73 10.38
CA PRO A 294 -11.91 -1.40 10.43
C PRO A 294 -11.81 -0.71 9.06
N TYR A 295 -11.53 -1.43 7.98
CA TYR A 295 -11.46 -0.81 6.64
C TYR A 295 -12.83 -0.49 6.08
N VAL A 296 -13.85 -1.33 6.33
CA VAL A 296 -15.23 -1.03 5.93
C VAL A 296 -15.73 0.23 6.64
N ILE A 297 -15.47 0.38 7.95
CA ILE A 297 -15.86 1.58 8.71
C ILE A 297 -15.11 2.81 8.19
N GLN A 298 -13.81 2.72 7.95
CA GLN A 298 -13.03 3.83 7.42
C GLN A 298 -13.50 4.22 6.01
N ALA A 299 -13.89 3.25 5.18
CA ALA A 299 -14.51 3.52 3.89
C ALA A 299 -15.87 4.23 4.03
N ALA A 300 -16.69 3.83 5.01
CA ALA A 300 -17.96 4.50 5.31
C ALA A 300 -17.74 5.96 5.77
N LEU A 301 -16.71 6.21 6.60
CA LEU A 301 -16.29 7.57 6.96
C LEU A 301 -15.90 8.40 5.71
N ALA A 302 -15.07 7.85 4.84
CA ALA A 302 -14.68 8.52 3.60
C ALA A 302 -15.89 8.77 2.68
N ALA A 303 -16.83 7.83 2.62
CA ALA A 303 -18.06 7.95 1.84
C ALA A 303 -18.99 9.07 2.32
N CYS A 304 -19.02 9.41 3.62
CA CYS A 304 -19.78 10.55 4.12
C CYS A 304 -19.33 11.87 3.47
N HIS A 305 -18.01 12.05 3.28
CA HIS A 305 -17.47 13.20 2.59
C HIS A 305 -17.74 13.16 1.07
N ALA A 306 -17.58 11.98 0.45
CA ALA A 306 -17.73 11.82 -1.00
C ALA A 306 -19.18 11.98 -1.48
N ARG A 307 -20.15 11.65 -0.65
CA ARG A 307 -21.57 11.80 -0.95
C ARG A 307 -22.08 13.23 -0.82
N ALA A 308 -21.44 14.05 0.02
CA ALA A 308 -21.83 15.44 0.23
C ALA A 308 -21.39 16.32 -0.95
N PRO A 309 -22.32 17.02 -1.64
CA PRO A 309 -21.99 17.90 -2.77
C PRO A 309 -21.09 19.08 -2.39
N VAL A 310 -21.28 19.63 -1.21
CA VAL A 310 -20.48 20.71 -0.61
C VAL A 310 -20.06 20.34 0.81
N ALA A 311 -19.06 21.03 1.36
CA ALA A 311 -18.51 20.73 2.69
C ALA A 311 -19.56 20.84 3.80
N ALA A 312 -20.48 21.80 3.68
CA ALA A 312 -21.55 22.04 4.64
C ALA A 312 -22.55 20.87 4.76
N ASP A 313 -22.72 20.07 3.69
CA ASP A 313 -23.65 18.94 3.66
C ASP A 313 -23.03 17.65 4.21
N THR A 314 -21.81 17.70 4.75
CA THR A 314 -21.16 16.53 5.32
C THR A 314 -21.88 16.06 6.58
N ASP A 315 -22.26 14.78 6.62
CA ASP A 315 -22.96 14.17 7.76
C ASP A 315 -21.99 13.89 8.92
N TRP A 316 -21.72 14.94 9.70
CA TRP A 316 -20.82 14.87 10.83
C TRP A 316 -21.34 14.04 12.00
N ILE A 317 -22.66 13.93 12.16
CA ILE A 317 -23.27 13.08 13.18
C ILE A 317 -22.96 11.61 12.87
N ARG A 318 -23.15 11.20 11.61
CA ARG A 318 -22.79 9.86 11.17
C ARG A 318 -21.29 9.60 11.30
N ILE A 319 -20.44 10.56 10.91
CA ILE A 319 -18.98 10.45 11.05
C ILE A 319 -18.58 10.24 12.52
N SER A 320 -19.13 11.01 13.46
CA SER A 320 -18.83 10.87 14.88
C SER A 320 -19.24 9.49 15.42
N THR A 321 -20.40 8.98 14.99
CA THR A 321 -20.89 7.64 15.33
C THR A 321 -19.95 6.54 14.80
N LEU A 322 -19.56 6.63 13.53
CA LEU A 322 -18.62 5.67 12.90
C LEU A 322 -17.26 5.65 13.61
N TYR A 323 -16.71 6.81 13.99
CA TYR A 323 -15.49 6.88 14.80
C TYR A 323 -15.67 6.24 16.18
N GLY A 324 -16.84 6.37 16.80
CA GLY A 324 -17.17 5.70 18.06
C GLY A 324 -17.07 4.17 17.92
N VAL A 325 -17.64 3.61 16.86
CA VAL A 325 -17.56 2.16 16.58
C VAL A 325 -16.13 1.75 16.23
N LEU A 326 -15.43 2.53 15.38
CA LEU A 326 -14.04 2.25 15.04
C LEU A 326 -13.13 2.22 16.28
N GLY A 327 -13.34 3.13 17.23
CA GLY A 327 -12.62 3.18 18.50
C GLY A 327 -12.87 1.97 19.40
N GLN A 328 -14.02 1.31 19.29
CA GLN A 328 -14.31 0.06 20.00
C GLN A 328 -13.62 -1.15 19.35
N LEU A 329 -13.58 -1.20 18.00
CA LEU A 329 -12.93 -2.28 17.26
C LEU A 329 -11.40 -2.19 17.28
N THR A 330 -10.88 -0.99 17.13
CA THR A 330 -9.44 -0.69 17.07
C THR A 330 -9.13 0.47 18.00
N PRO A 331 -9.02 0.23 19.32
CA PRO A 331 -8.68 1.27 20.28
C PRO A 331 -7.35 1.96 19.90
N SER A 332 -7.43 3.25 19.61
CA SER A 332 -6.26 4.04 19.21
C SER A 332 -6.46 5.50 19.58
N PRO A 333 -5.48 6.15 20.23
CA PRO A 333 -5.54 7.58 20.53
C PRO A 333 -5.68 8.46 19.26
N VAL A 334 -5.18 7.99 18.11
CA VAL A 334 -5.36 8.67 16.81
C VAL A 334 -6.80 8.60 16.34
N VAL A 335 -7.47 7.46 16.50
CA VAL A 335 -8.90 7.32 16.20
C VAL A 335 -9.73 8.26 17.08
N GLU A 336 -9.39 8.34 18.37
CA GLU A 336 -10.07 9.21 19.32
C GLU A 336 -9.83 10.70 19.01
N LEU A 337 -8.63 11.07 18.56
CA LEU A 337 -8.34 12.43 18.08
C LEU A 337 -9.18 12.78 16.84
N ASN A 338 -9.32 11.86 15.90
CA ASN A 338 -10.17 12.06 14.71
C ASN A 338 -11.66 12.12 15.11
N ARG A 339 -12.09 11.34 16.12
CA ARG A 339 -13.44 11.44 16.68
C ARG A 339 -13.68 12.82 17.29
N ALA A 340 -12.70 13.40 17.98
CA ALA A 340 -12.80 14.75 18.53
C ALA A 340 -13.08 15.80 17.45
N VAL A 341 -12.43 15.69 16.29
CA VAL A 341 -12.71 16.56 15.14
C VAL A 341 -14.15 16.38 14.67
N ALA A 342 -14.60 15.15 14.49
CA ALA A 342 -15.98 14.87 14.04
C ALA A 342 -17.04 15.41 15.04
N VAL A 343 -16.83 15.17 16.34
CA VAL A 343 -17.69 15.70 17.40
C VAL A 343 -17.67 17.22 17.41
N SER A 344 -16.52 17.86 17.17
CA SER A 344 -16.44 19.32 17.12
C SER A 344 -17.24 19.92 15.97
N MET A 345 -17.40 19.16 14.90
CA MET A 345 -18.21 19.58 13.74
C MET A 345 -19.71 19.32 13.94
N ALA A 346 -20.06 18.25 14.69
CA ALA A 346 -21.44 17.89 15.00
C ALA A 346 -22.01 18.71 16.16
N ASP A 347 -21.25 18.80 17.27
CA ASP A 347 -21.72 19.29 18.56
C ASP A 347 -21.03 20.59 19.01
N GLY A 348 -20.12 21.11 18.18
CA GLY A 348 -19.40 22.36 18.42
C GLY A 348 -17.98 22.15 19.00
N PRO A 349 -17.11 23.18 18.86
CA PRO A 349 -15.67 23.08 19.15
C PRO A 349 -15.37 22.80 20.63
N ALA A 350 -16.23 23.21 21.57
CA ALA A 350 -16.06 22.93 23.01
C ALA A 350 -16.15 21.42 23.31
N ALA A 351 -17.07 20.69 22.66
CA ALA A 351 -17.23 19.25 22.84
C ALA A 351 -15.99 18.49 22.31
N GLY A 352 -15.48 18.88 21.13
CA GLY A 352 -14.23 18.33 20.59
C GLY A 352 -13.02 18.61 21.47
N LEU A 353 -12.91 19.84 22.00
CA LEU A 353 -11.80 20.24 22.89
C LEU A 353 -11.76 19.43 24.20
N ALA A 354 -12.94 19.06 24.74
CA ALA A 354 -13.01 18.21 25.93
C ALA A 354 -12.42 16.82 25.69
N ILE A 355 -12.63 16.23 24.49
CA ILE A 355 -12.04 14.95 24.12
C ILE A 355 -10.52 15.11 23.95
N VAL A 356 -10.07 16.14 23.25
CA VAL A 356 -8.63 16.42 23.04
C VAL A 356 -7.90 16.64 24.36
N ALA A 357 -8.54 17.27 25.36
CA ALA A 357 -7.96 17.45 26.69
C ALA A 357 -7.69 16.10 27.38
N GLY A 358 -8.53 15.11 27.20
CA GLY A 358 -8.31 13.75 27.70
C GLY A 358 -7.14 13.01 27.05
N LEU A 359 -6.66 13.48 25.88
CA LEU A 359 -5.54 12.90 25.12
C LEU A 359 -4.18 13.60 25.39
N ALA A 360 -4.15 14.64 26.21
CA ALA A 360 -2.97 15.48 26.40
C ALA A 360 -1.77 14.70 26.98
N ASP A 361 -2.02 13.74 27.86
CA ASP A 361 -0.99 12.95 28.53
C ASP A 361 -0.76 11.57 27.89
N GLU A 362 -1.41 11.29 26.75
CA GLU A 362 -1.33 10.00 26.07
C GLU A 362 0.07 9.75 25.52
N PRO A 363 0.80 8.72 26.01
CA PRO A 363 2.18 8.47 25.61
C PRO A 363 2.34 8.23 24.09
N ALA A 364 1.36 7.59 23.47
CA ALA A 364 1.38 7.30 22.03
C ALA A 364 1.27 8.56 21.16
N LEU A 365 0.78 9.68 21.71
CA LEU A 365 0.67 10.97 21.01
C LEU A 365 1.82 11.93 21.34
N ARG A 366 2.80 11.52 22.13
CA ARG A 366 3.99 12.35 22.40
C ARG A 366 4.76 12.59 21.09
N GLY A 367 4.92 13.85 20.72
CA GLY A 367 5.55 14.22 19.45
C GLY A 367 4.65 14.08 18.21
N TYR A 368 3.38 13.73 18.39
CA TYR A 368 2.42 13.68 17.30
C TYR A 368 1.84 15.07 17.04
N HIS A 369 2.38 15.77 16.05
CA HIS A 369 2.06 17.16 15.74
C HIS A 369 0.58 17.43 15.50
N LEU A 370 -0.19 16.44 15.01
CA LEU A 370 -1.62 16.59 14.74
C LEU A 370 -2.45 16.79 16.02
N LEU A 371 -1.99 16.33 17.20
CA LEU A 371 -2.67 16.63 18.46
C LEU A 371 -2.69 18.14 18.73
N SER A 372 -1.52 18.79 18.63
CA SER A 372 -1.42 20.24 18.78
C SER A 372 -2.12 21.00 17.64
N SER A 373 -2.06 20.49 16.40
CA SER A 373 -2.77 21.08 15.26
C SER A 373 -4.27 21.10 15.47
N VAL A 374 -4.88 19.99 15.87
CA VAL A 374 -6.33 19.87 16.15
C VAL A 374 -6.72 20.75 17.35
N ARG A 375 -5.91 20.71 18.42
CA ARG A 375 -6.17 21.55 19.59
C ARG A 375 -6.13 23.05 19.24
N GLY A 376 -5.18 23.47 18.42
CA GLY A 376 -5.07 24.83 17.89
C GLY A 376 -6.29 25.25 17.11
N ASP A 377 -6.78 24.38 16.20
CA ASP A 377 -8.00 24.63 15.41
C ASP A 377 -9.24 24.82 16.30
N LEU A 378 -9.41 23.95 17.29
CA LEU A 378 -10.55 24.04 18.21
C LEU A 378 -10.49 25.31 19.09
N LEU A 379 -9.30 25.70 19.54
CA LEU A 379 -9.10 26.93 20.33
C LEU A 379 -9.34 28.18 19.48
N GLU A 380 -8.89 28.20 18.23
CA GLU A 380 -9.16 29.30 17.30
C GLU A 380 -10.68 29.49 17.07
N ARG A 381 -11.40 28.39 16.83
CA ARG A 381 -12.88 28.39 16.65
C ARG A 381 -13.63 28.82 17.91
N LEU A 382 -13.02 28.69 19.09
CA LEU A 382 -13.54 29.19 20.37
C LEU A 382 -13.11 30.65 20.64
N GLY A 383 -12.35 31.31 19.75
CA GLY A 383 -11.85 32.66 19.94
C GLY A 383 -10.64 32.79 20.88
N ARG A 384 -10.06 31.66 21.33
CA ARG A 384 -8.88 31.59 22.23
C ARG A 384 -7.58 31.68 21.43
N ARG A 385 -7.37 32.84 20.77
CA ARG A 385 -6.33 33.04 19.74
C ARG A 385 -4.91 32.85 20.24
N ASP A 386 -4.56 33.37 21.42
CA ASP A 386 -3.20 33.25 21.96
C ASP A 386 -2.83 31.78 22.22
N GLU A 387 -3.77 30.99 22.72
CA GLU A 387 -3.59 29.56 22.97
C GLU A 387 -3.53 28.78 21.67
N ALA A 388 -4.39 29.13 20.69
CA ALA A 388 -4.36 28.53 19.36
C ALA A 388 -3.01 28.75 18.67
N ARG A 389 -2.47 29.96 18.71
CA ARG A 389 -1.15 30.32 18.20
C ARG A 389 -0.06 29.44 18.79
N ALA A 390 0.00 29.31 20.11
CA ALA A 390 0.99 28.49 20.79
C ALA A 390 0.92 27.02 20.36
N GLU A 391 -0.28 26.49 20.13
CA GLU A 391 -0.47 25.12 19.67
C GLU A 391 -0.03 24.93 18.20
N PHE A 392 -0.32 25.89 17.31
CA PHE A 392 0.14 25.82 15.91
C PHE A 392 1.68 25.93 15.82
N GLU A 393 2.31 26.80 16.60
CA GLU A 393 3.78 26.89 16.67
C GLU A 393 4.40 25.59 17.18
N ARG A 394 3.80 24.95 18.19
CA ARG A 394 4.21 23.64 18.71
C ARG A 394 4.09 22.55 17.63
N ALA A 395 2.96 22.48 16.93
CA ALA A 395 2.74 21.54 15.85
C ALA A 395 3.77 21.73 14.72
N ALA A 396 4.05 22.98 14.34
CA ALA A 396 5.03 23.31 13.30
C ALA A 396 6.47 22.89 13.68
N ALA A 397 6.81 22.91 14.97
CA ALA A 397 8.12 22.45 15.46
C ALA A 397 8.26 20.91 15.39
N MET A 398 7.17 20.16 15.44
CA MET A 398 7.17 18.70 15.47
C MET A 398 7.07 18.06 14.08
N THR A 399 6.48 18.74 13.08
CA THR A 399 6.32 18.12 11.74
C THR A 399 7.61 18.05 10.94
N GLY A 400 7.87 16.90 10.30
CA GLY A 400 8.97 16.69 9.37
C GLY A 400 8.70 17.22 7.95
N ASN A 401 7.44 17.53 7.60
CA ASN A 401 7.06 17.99 6.27
C ASN A 401 7.14 19.51 6.16
N ALA A 402 7.92 20.01 5.19
CA ALA A 402 8.16 21.45 5.02
C ALA A 402 6.90 22.24 4.67
N ARG A 403 6.01 21.67 3.85
CA ARG A 403 4.74 22.31 3.43
C ARG A 403 3.75 22.41 4.58
N GLU A 404 3.66 21.35 5.38
CA GLU A 404 2.83 21.33 6.59
C GLU A 404 3.31 22.36 7.62
N ARG A 405 4.62 22.42 7.83
CA ARG A 405 5.22 23.45 8.70
C ARG A 405 4.84 24.85 8.25
N ALA A 406 4.96 25.16 6.96
CA ALA A 406 4.61 26.46 6.41
C ALA A 406 3.12 26.78 6.62
N HIS A 407 2.22 25.81 6.40
CA HIS A 407 0.79 25.97 6.66
C HIS A 407 0.51 26.28 8.14
N LEU A 408 1.09 25.51 9.07
CA LEU A 408 0.88 25.69 10.52
C LEU A 408 1.41 27.05 11.00
N LEU A 409 2.56 27.50 10.51
CA LEU A 409 3.10 28.83 10.83
C LEU A 409 2.21 29.95 10.26
N GLY A 410 1.63 29.75 9.08
CA GLY A 410 0.62 30.67 8.52
C GLY A 410 -0.62 30.78 9.40
N ARG A 411 -1.12 29.66 9.93
CA ARG A 411 -2.24 29.63 10.90
C ARG A 411 -1.88 30.37 12.20
N ALA A 412 -0.66 30.12 12.74
CA ALA A 412 -0.19 30.81 13.95
C ALA A 412 -0.12 32.34 13.74
N ALA A 413 0.38 32.79 12.59
CA ALA A 413 0.41 34.22 12.27
C ALA A 413 -0.98 34.86 12.13
N ALA A 414 -1.95 34.13 11.63
CA ALA A 414 -3.35 34.61 11.51
C ALA A 414 -4.07 34.74 12.86
N CYS A 415 -3.57 34.11 13.93
CA CYS A 415 -4.08 34.24 15.30
C CYS A 415 -3.54 35.47 16.04
N SER A 416 -2.65 36.23 15.42
CA SER A 416 -2.01 37.41 16.04
C SER A 416 -2.91 38.64 16.09
#